data_e45871cff081c25078c29031151f7f7b
#
_entry.id   e45871cff081c25078c29031151f7f7b
#
_cell.length_a   1.000
_cell.length_b   1.000
_cell.length_c   1.000
_cell.angle_alpha   90.00
_cell.angle_beta   90.00
_cell.angle_gamma   90.00
#
_symmetry.space_group_name_H-M   'P 1'
#
loop_
_entity.id
_entity.type
_entity.pdbx_description
1 polymer ?
#
loop_
_entity_poly.entity_id
_entity_poly.type
_entity_poly.pdbx_seq_one_letter_code
_entity_poly.pdbx_strand_id
1 'polypeptide(L)'
;MHLNKINLNSDIAEKDLNFFETVDAQLINKISSANLSCLYHGGSEDVVFKALNYCKTKHVSVGAHISFLDRDNFGRTKINWSKKLIQEIVKDQLMFMHNLASNINFPLTHVKLHGALSNMACVDQDLSSEIVDVLKKNYPSMILLAPALSELAKIGMNCNIPTALEIFADRTYEDDATLTPRSINDSLITDPRSAKEHVKAMLIQEGIISRYGNTLKTVSYTHLTLPTNREV
;
A
#
# COMPACT_ATOMS: atom_id res chain seq x y z
N MET A 1 -27.46 -2.82 -7.85
CA MET A 1 -26.12 -2.42 -7.39
C MET A 1 -25.10 -3.19 -8.19
N HIS A 2 -24.41 -2.56 -9.15
CA HIS A 2 -23.28 -3.21 -9.80
C HIS A 2 -22.15 -3.19 -8.76
N LEU A 3 -21.83 -4.34 -8.21
CA LEU A 3 -20.59 -4.54 -7.46
C LEU A 3 -19.45 -4.28 -8.46
N ASN A 4 -18.88 -3.09 -8.41
CA ASN A 4 -17.63 -2.82 -9.10
C ASN A 4 -16.61 -3.87 -8.64
N LYS A 5 -15.85 -4.42 -9.57
CA LYS A 5 -14.81 -5.38 -9.23
C LYS A 5 -13.84 -4.71 -8.25
N ILE A 6 -13.74 -5.26 -7.04
CA ILE A 6 -12.75 -4.82 -6.06
C ILE A 6 -11.39 -5.37 -6.48
N ASN A 7 -10.40 -4.50 -6.58
CA ASN A 7 -9.03 -4.91 -6.79
C ASN A 7 -8.44 -5.43 -5.47
N LEU A 8 -8.04 -6.68 -5.41
CA LEU A 8 -7.31 -7.24 -4.28
C LEU A 8 -5.83 -6.97 -4.47
N ASN A 9 -5.19 -6.35 -3.49
CA ASN A 9 -3.76 -6.11 -3.51
C ASN A 9 -3.06 -6.69 -2.26
N SER A 10 -1.75 -6.90 -2.35
CA SER A 10 -0.92 -7.33 -1.22
C SER A 10 0.50 -6.78 -1.37
N ASP A 11 1.16 -6.56 -0.22
CA ASP A 11 2.55 -6.16 -0.14
C ASP A 11 3.41 -7.43 -0.27
N ILE A 12 4.39 -7.41 -1.16
CA ILE A 12 5.11 -8.59 -1.66
C ILE A 12 6.61 -8.31 -1.68
N ALA A 13 7.41 -9.36 -1.55
CA ALA A 13 8.88 -9.33 -1.63
C ALA A 13 9.57 -8.45 -0.57
N GLU A 14 8.99 -8.39 0.64
CA GLU A 14 9.56 -7.62 1.75
C GLU A 14 10.50 -8.45 2.64
N LYS A 15 10.52 -9.78 2.49
CA LYS A 15 11.44 -10.67 3.21
C LYS A 15 12.55 -11.13 2.29
N ASP A 16 13.77 -11.20 2.83
CA ASP A 16 14.93 -11.74 2.12
C ASP A 16 15.00 -13.27 2.30
N LEU A 17 14.03 -13.94 1.68
CA LEU A 17 13.88 -15.39 1.69
C LEU A 17 13.69 -15.90 0.27
N ASN A 18 13.84 -17.22 0.06
CA ASN A 18 13.53 -17.80 -1.23
C ASN A 18 12.06 -17.52 -1.59
N PHE A 19 11.81 -16.68 -2.58
CA PHE A 19 10.49 -16.18 -2.96
C PHE A 19 9.45 -17.32 -3.12
N PHE A 20 9.82 -18.42 -3.78
CA PHE A 20 8.87 -19.51 -4.04
C PHE A 20 8.52 -20.37 -2.81
N GLU A 21 9.27 -20.25 -1.73
CA GLU A 21 9.00 -20.88 -0.44
C GLU A 21 8.19 -20.00 0.51
N THR A 22 7.90 -18.76 0.11
CA THR A 22 7.13 -17.80 0.90
C THR A 22 5.64 -17.86 0.57
N VAL A 23 4.83 -17.29 1.46
CA VAL A 23 3.40 -17.04 1.23
C VAL A 23 3.17 -16.10 0.03
N ASP A 24 4.13 -15.23 -0.27
CA ASP A 24 4.04 -14.24 -1.35
C ASP A 24 3.73 -14.88 -2.70
N ALA A 25 4.42 -15.99 -3.04
CA ALA A 25 4.15 -16.71 -4.28
C ALA A 25 2.72 -17.29 -4.36
N GLN A 26 2.14 -17.66 -3.21
CA GLN A 26 0.76 -18.13 -3.14
C GLN A 26 -0.23 -16.98 -3.24
N LEU A 27 0.07 -15.82 -2.61
CA LEU A 27 -0.76 -14.62 -2.66
C LEU A 27 -0.88 -14.06 -4.07
N ILE A 28 0.20 -14.05 -4.85
CA ILE A 28 0.18 -13.58 -6.25
C ILE A 28 -0.87 -14.32 -7.10
N ASN A 29 -1.17 -15.58 -6.79
CA ASN A 29 -2.24 -16.32 -7.48
C ASN A 29 -3.66 -15.91 -7.06
N LYS A 30 -3.82 -15.02 -6.07
CA LYS A 30 -5.10 -14.62 -5.49
C LYS A 30 -5.40 -13.12 -5.60
N ILE A 31 -4.41 -12.33 -5.93
CA ILE A 31 -4.49 -10.87 -6.00
C ILE A 31 -4.54 -10.36 -7.44
N SER A 32 -4.98 -9.12 -7.60
CA SER A 32 -4.99 -8.41 -8.88
C SER A 32 -3.81 -7.46 -9.01
N SER A 33 -3.27 -6.99 -7.88
CA SER A 33 -2.14 -6.04 -7.83
C SER A 33 -1.17 -6.42 -6.71
N ALA A 34 0.12 -6.33 -6.99
CA ALA A 34 1.21 -6.58 -6.06
C ALA A 34 1.98 -5.28 -5.80
N ASN A 35 2.17 -4.92 -4.53
CA ASN A 35 3.00 -3.79 -4.11
C ASN A 35 4.39 -4.33 -3.77
N LEU A 36 5.36 -4.17 -4.67
CA LEU A 36 6.68 -4.78 -4.51
C LEU A 36 7.61 -3.88 -3.69
N SER A 37 8.29 -4.45 -2.72
CA SER A 37 9.28 -3.74 -1.90
C SER A 37 10.34 -3.07 -2.77
N CYS A 38 10.73 -1.85 -2.36
CA CYS A 38 11.78 -1.07 -3.00
C CYS A 38 13.09 -1.08 -2.17
N LEU A 39 13.32 -2.12 -1.41
CA LEU A 39 14.52 -2.42 -0.60
C LEU A 39 14.72 -1.54 0.65
N TYR A 40 14.02 -0.43 0.80
CA TYR A 40 14.25 0.51 1.90
C TYR A 40 13.78 -0.03 3.26
N HIS A 41 12.73 -0.83 3.28
CA HIS A 41 12.20 -1.44 4.52
C HIS A 41 12.37 -2.96 4.58
N GLY A 42 12.68 -3.61 3.46
CA GLY A 42 12.81 -5.06 3.43
C GLY A 42 13.09 -5.62 2.04
N GLY A 43 13.26 -6.92 1.97
CA GLY A 43 13.53 -7.63 0.73
C GLY A 43 14.95 -7.46 0.19
N SER A 44 15.22 -8.11 -0.92
CA SER A 44 16.43 -7.96 -1.71
C SER A 44 16.11 -7.84 -3.20
N GLU A 45 17.06 -7.34 -3.99
CA GLU A 45 16.87 -7.18 -5.43
C GLU A 45 16.50 -8.50 -6.12
N ASP A 46 17.14 -9.61 -5.72
CA ASP A 46 16.83 -10.93 -6.25
C ASP A 46 15.39 -11.37 -5.97
N VAL A 47 14.92 -11.16 -4.74
CA VAL A 47 13.55 -11.52 -4.34
C VAL A 47 12.53 -10.64 -5.06
N VAL A 48 12.78 -9.34 -5.15
CA VAL A 48 11.91 -8.41 -5.88
C VAL A 48 11.86 -8.75 -7.37
N PHE A 49 13.00 -9.08 -7.98
CA PHE A 49 13.06 -9.47 -9.39
C PHE A 49 12.33 -10.78 -9.67
N LYS A 50 12.44 -11.78 -8.79
CA LYS A 50 11.68 -13.04 -8.89
C LYS A 50 10.18 -12.80 -8.76
N ALA A 51 9.76 -11.97 -7.79
CA ALA A 51 8.35 -11.61 -7.61
C ALA A 51 7.80 -10.86 -8.82
N LEU A 52 8.55 -9.91 -9.36
CA LEU A 52 8.19 -9.14 -10.55
C LEU A 52 7.97 -10.05 -11.78
N ASN A 53 8.91 -10.97 -12.04
CA ASN A 53 8.76 -11.95 -13.12
C ASN A 53 7.55 -12.87 -12.91
N TYR A 54 7.32 -13.30 -11.68
CA TYR A 54 6.17 -14.15 -11.37
C TYR A 54 4.85 -13.41 -11.56
N CYS A 55 4.76 -12.13 -11.12
CA CYS A 55 3.60 -11.28 -11.40
C CYS A 55 3.33 -11.17 -12.91
N LYS A 56 4.38 -10.99 -13.72
CA LYS A 56 4.25 -10.95 -15.18
C LYS A 56 3.64 -12.24 -15.72
N THR A 57 4.10 -13.41 -15.28
CA THR A 57 3.55 -14.71 -15.74
C THR A 57 2.10 -14.92 -15.31
N LYS A 58 1.66 -14.28 -14.21
CA LYS A 58 0.31 -14.38 -13.66
C LYS A 58 -0.61 -13.23 -14.08
N HIS A 59 -0.12 -12.30 -14.89
CA HIS A 59 -0.85 -11.09 -15.30
C HIS A 59 -1.34 -10.25 -14.11
N VAL A 60 -0.59 -10.22 -13.01
CA VAL A 60 -0.86 -9.41 -11.81
C VAL A 60 -0.18 -8.06 -12.00
N SER A 61 -0.93 -6.97 -11.87
CA SER A 61 -0.39 -5.60 -11.94
C SER A 61 0.65 -5.38 -10.86
N VAL A 62 1.70 -4.60 -11.14
CA VAL A 62 2.75 -4.32 -10.18
C VAL A 62 2.90 -2.84 -9.89
N GLY A 63 3.18 -2.52 -8.63
CA GLY A 63 3.48 -1.18 -8.15
C GLY A 63 4.69 -1.16 -7.22
N ALA A 64 5.22 0.04 -7.02
CA ALA A 64 6.30 0.30 -6.10
C ALA A 64 5.77 0.49 -4.66
N HIS A 65 6.31 -0.26 -3.69
CA HIS A 65 5.97 -0.14 -2.27
C HIS A 65 7.06 0.65 -1.54
N ILE A 66 6.92 1.97 -1.53
CA ILE A 66 7.95 2.91 -1.09
C ILE A 66 7.87 3.21 0.40
N SER A 67 9.02 3.39 1.05
CA SER A 67 9.11 3.61 2.50
C SER A 67 10.25 4.56 2.87
N PHE A 68 10.33 4.91 4.14
CA PHE A 68 11.57 5.42 4.70
C PHE A 68 12.67 4.34 4.71
N LEU A 69 13.93 4.75 4.66
CA LEU A 69 15.06 3.85 4.80
C LEU A 69 15.21 3.44 6.28
N ASP A 70 14.64 2.31 6.63
CA ASP A 70 14.58 1.81 8.01
C ASP A 70 14.39 0.28 8.01
N ARG A 71 15.41 -0.45 7.55
CA ARG A 71 15.34 -1.92 7.45
C ARG A 71 15.22 -2.59 8.81
N ASP A 72 15.90 -2.06 9.81
CA ASP A 72 15.97 -2.65 11.16
C ASP A 72 14.59 -2.66 11.85
N ASN A 73 13.75 -1.66 11.56
CA ASN A 73 12.39 -1.56 12.11
C ASN A 73 11.32 -1.73 11.03
N PHE A 74 11.69 -2.30 9.90
CA PHE A 74 10.75 -2.58 8.82
C PHE A 74 9.99 -1.34 8.31
N GLY A 75 10.67 -0.18 8.21
CA GLY A 75 10.07 1.08 7.74
C GLY A 75 9.01 1.67 8.67
N ARG A 76 8.98 1.27 9.95
CA ARG A 76 7.91 1.66 10.89
C ARG A 76 8.31 2.78 11.84
N THR A 77 9.55 3.23 11.82
CA THR A 77 10.01 4.34 12.65
C THR A 77 9.58 5.67 12.03
N LYS A 78 8.88 6.51 12.81
CA LYS A 78 8.61 7.89 12.43
C LYS A 78 9.91 8.67 12.43
N ILE A 79 10.16 9.42 11.36
CA ILE A 79 11.34 10.25 11.23
C ILE A 79 10.96 11.72 11.01
N ASN A 80 11.83 12.61 11.40
CA ASN A 80 11.74 14.00 10.98
C ASN A 80 12.10 14.08 9.49
N TRP A 81 11.21 14.61 8.70
CA TRP A 81 11.39 14.68 7.26
C TRP A 81 11.74 16.11 6.79
N SER A 82 12.31 16.20 5.63
CA SER A 82 12.49 17.43 4.89
C SER A 82 12.02 17.23 3.45
N LYS A 83 11.67 18.31 2.79
CA LYS A 83 11.28 18.30 1.37
C LYS A 83 12.31 17.57 0.50
N LYS A 84 13.58 17.87 0.69
CA LYS A 84 14.67 17.22 -0.04
C LYS A 84 14.68 15.70 0.19
N LEU A 85 14.57 15.26 1.44
CA LEU A 85 14.55 13.84 1.78
C LEU A 85 13.40 13.12 1.10
N ILE A 86 12.18 13.68 1.14
CA ILE A 86 11.02 13.05 0.49
C ILE A 86 11.22 12.96 -1.02
N GLN A 87 11.73 14.01 -1.64
CA GLN A 87 12.04 13.99 -3.08
C GLN A 87 13.05 12.89 -3.44
N GLU A 88 14.09 12.72 -2.63
CA GLU A 88 15.12 11.70 -2.83
C GLU A 88 14.52 10.30 -2.69
N ILE A 89 13.91 9.98 -1.54
CA ILE A 89 13.43 8.62 -1.26
C ILE A 89 12.33 8.16 -2.23
N VAL A 90 11.45 9.07 -2.67
CA VAL A 90 10.39 8.73 -3.64
C VAL A 90 10.99 8.47 -5.02
N LYS A 91 11.91 9.34 -5.48
CA LYS A 91 12.53 9.19 -6.79
C LYS A 91 13.42 7.95 -6.88
N ASP A 92 14.27 7.73 -5.88
CA ASP A 92 15.22 6.62 -5.88
C ASP A 92 14.52 5.28 -5.94
N GLN A 93 13.48 5.10 -5.12
CA GLN A 93 12.73 3.85 -5.08
C GLN A 93 11.91 3.64 -6.35
N LEU A 94 11.28 4.69 -6.88
CA LEU A 94 10.55 4.57 -8.15
C LEU A 94 11.49 4.32 -9.33
N MET A 95 12.66 4.96 -9.37
CA MET A 95 13.67 4.73 -10.40
C MET A 95 14.20 3.29 -10.34
N PHE A 96 14.50 2.77 -9.14
CA PHE A 96 14.90 1.37 -8.95
C PHE A 96 13.85 0.41 -9.53
N MET A 97 12.60 0.56 -9.14
CA MET A 97 11.52 -0.31 -9.61
C MET A 97 11.25 -0.16 -11.11
N HIS A 98 11.33 1.07 -11.62
CA HIS A 98 11.16 1.33 -13.05
C HIS A 98 12.24 0.63 -13.88
N ASN A 99 13.49 0.68 -13.43
CA ASN A 99 14.60 0.02 -14.12
C ASN A 99 14.41 -1.51 -14.14
N LEU A 100 14.06 -2.13 -13.00
CA LEU A 100 13.77 -3.57 -12.96
C LEU A 100 12.61 -3.96 -13.88
N ALA A 101 11.53 -3.21 -13.85
CA ALA A 101 10.34 -3.47 -14.65
C ALA A 101 10.61 -3.31 -16.16
N SER A 102 11.41 -2.31 -16.54
CA SER A 102 11.81 -2.05 -17.92
C SER A 102 12.66 -3.18 -18.49
N ASN A 103 13.57 -3.77 -17.69
CA ASN A 103 14.42 -4.89 -18.12
C ASN A 103 13.63 -6.10 -18.60
N ILE A 104 12.40 -6.26 -18.14
CA ILE A 104 11.53 -7.36 -18.56
C ILE A 104 10.31 -6.92 -19.38
N ASN A 105 10.26 -5.66 -19.82
CA ASN A 105 9.11 -5.08 -20.53
C ASN A 105 7.77 -5.31 -19.78
N PHE A 106 7.74 -4.95 -18.51
CA PHE A 106 6.54 -5.07 -17.68
C PHE A 106 6.34 -3.78 -16.87
N PRO A 107 5.48 -2.86 -17.31
CA PRO A 107 5.40 -1.52 -16.75
C PRO A 107 4.80 -1.53 -15.32
N LEU A 108 5.28 -0.60 -14.49
CA LEU A 108 4.65 -0.29 -13.21
C LEU A 108 3.33 0.43 -13.44
N THR A 109 2.34 0.10 -12.65
CA THR A 109 0.98 0.68 -12.73
C THR A 109 0.66 1.64 -11.60
N HIS A 110 1.22 1.42 -10.41
CA HIS A 110 0.84 2.16 -9.22
C HIS A 110 2.01 2.32 -8.23
N VAL A 111 1.80 3.20 -7.27
CA VAL A 111 2.68 3.41 -6.11
C VAL A 111 1.85 3.35 -4.85
N LYS A 112 2.37 2.67 -3.84
CA LYS A 112 1.81 2.57 -2.49
C LYS A 112 2.87 2.93 -1.45
N LEU A 113 2.48 3.67 -0.42
CA LEU A 113 3.38 3.98 0.69
C LEU A 113 3.36 2.85 1.73
N HIS A 114 4.51 2.61 2.36
CA HIS A 114 4.67 1.62 3.42
C HIS A 114 4.88 2.28 4.80
N GLY A 115 4.44 1.58 5.83
CA GLY A 115 4.83 1.77 7.22
C GLY A 115 4.65 3.20 7.75
N ALA A 116 5.70 3.76 8.34
CA ALA A 116 5.64 5.09 8.94
C ALA A 116 5.39 6.18 7.89
N LEU A 117 5.96 6.05 6.68
CA LEU A 117 5.72 7.00 5.60
C LEU A 117 4.23 7.08 5.24
N SER A 118 3.56 5.93 5.12
CA SER A 118 2.12 5.86 4.88
C SER A 118 1.30 6.46 6.02
N ASN A 119 1.58 6.03 7.26
CA ASN A 119 0.83 6.49 8.42
C ASN A 119 0.98 8.00 8.67
N MET A 120 2.17 8.55 8.43
CA MET A 120 2.40 9.99 8.54
C MET A 120 1.68 10.75 7.42
N ALA A 121 1.76 10.28 6.18
CA ALA A 121 1.07 10.89 5.05
C ALA A 121 -0.47 10.82 5.17
N CYS A 122 -1.01 9.91 5.96
CA CYS A 122 -2.46 9.88 6.21
C CYS A 122 -2.97 11.14 6.94
N VAL A 123 -2.13 11.80 7.75
CA VAL A 123 -2.53 12.92 8.62
C VAL A 123 -1.72 14.21 8.40
N ASP A 124 -0.59 14.13 7.71
CA ASP A 124 0.30 15.26 7.45
C ASP A 124 0.09 15.77 6.02
N GLN A 125 -0.53 16.94 5.91
CA GLN A 125 -0.86 17.58 4.64
C GLN A 125 0.38 18.00 3.86
N ASP A 126 1.42 18.51 4.55
CA ASP A 126 2.65 19.00 3.90
C ASP A 126 3.45 17.83 3.34
N LEU A 127 3.57 16.74 4.11
CA LEU A 127 4.21 15.50 3.66
C LEU A 127 3.47 14.92 2.44
N SER A 128 2.16 14.85 2.50
CA SER A 128 1.32 14.33 1.41
C SER A 128 1.45 15.20 0.15
N SER A 129 1.46 16.51 0.31
CA SER A 129 1.65 17.46 -0.82
C SER A 129 2.99 17.24 -1.49
N GLU A 130 4.07 17.08 -0.71
CA GLU A 130 5.41 16.86 -1.28
C GLU A 130 5.51 15.54 -2.04
N ILE A 131 4.93 14.45 -1.51
CA ILE A 131 4.89 13.15 -2.20
C ILE A 131 4.12 13.27 -3.52
N VAL A 132 2.93 13.87 -3.47
CA VAL A 132 2.07 14.08 -4.64
C VAL A 132 2.74 14.96 -5.70
N ASP A 133 3.46 16.00 -5.29
CA ASP A 133 4.21 16.88 -6.21
C ASP A 133 5.32 16.11 -6.96
N VAL A 134 6.02 15.21 -6.26
CA VAL A 134 7.03 14.36 -6.91
C VAL A 134 6.38 13.43 -7.93
N LEU A 135 5.27 12.79 -7.58
CA LEU A 135 4.53 11.90 -8.49
C LEU A 135 4.01 12.66 -9.69
N LYS A 136 3.34 13.79 -9.49
CA LYS A 136 2.78 14.62 -10.55
C LYS A 136 3.83 15.08 -11.55
N LYS A 137 5.02 15.43 -11.06
CA LYS A 137 6.11 15.94 -11.89
C LYS A 137 6.81 14.85 -12.69
N ASN A 138 7.00 13.66 -12.11
CA ASN A 138 7.88 12.64 -12.70
C ASN A 138 7.11 11.41 -13.20
N TYR A 139 5.92 11.13 -12.64
CA TYR A 139 5.15 9.91 -12.90
C TYR A 139 3.63 10.20 -12.96
N PRO A 140 3.17 11.15 -13.81
CA PRO A 140 1.79 11.66 -13.78
C PRO A 140 0.72 10.63 -14.15
N SER A 141 1.10 9.54 -14.80
CA SER A 141 0.18 8.45 -15.18
C SER A 141 0.12 7.31 -14.15
N MET A 142 1.00 7.34 -13.14
CA MET A 142 1.03 6.29 -12.11
C MET A 142 -0.12 6.47 -11.12
N ILE A 143 -0.83 5.39 -10.81
CA ILE A 143 -1.93 5.41 -9.85
C ILE A 143 -1.34 5.49 -8.43
N LEU A 144 -1.75 6.49 -7.66
CA LEU A 144 -1.47 6.55 -6.23
C LEU A 144 -2.49 5.68 -5.49
N LEU A 145 -2.03 4.60 -4.88
CA LEU A 145 -2.85 3.76 -3.99
C LEU A 145 -2.76 4.33 -2.57
N ALA A 146 -3.83 4.93 -2.09
CA ALA A 146 -3.85 5.67 -0.84
C ALA A 146 -4.96 5.18 0.10
N PRO A 147 -4.73 5.14 1.43
CA PRO A 147 -5.76 4.81 2.39
C PRO A 147 -6.96 5.76 2.25
N ALA A 148 -8.16 5.18 2.23
CA ALA A 148 -9.39 5.96 2.11
C ALA A 148 -9.52 6.97 3.26
N LEU A 149 -10.04 8.17 2.96
CA LEU A 149 -10.18 9.30 3.88
C LEU A 149 -8.88 9.98 4.35
N SER A 150 -7.69 9.49 3.94
CA SER A 150 -6.40 10.09 4.30
C SER A 150 -6.17 11.45 3.62
N GLU A 151 -5.28 12.28 4.20
CA GLU A 151 -4.81 13.50 3.55
C GLU A 151 -4.11 13.19 2.23
N LEU A 152 -3.34 12.09 2.18
CA LEU A 152 -2.71 11.63 0.94
C LEU A 152 -3.71 11.40 -0.19
N ALA A 153 -4.82 10.74 0.11
CA ALA A 153 -5.88 10.50 -0.88
C ALA A 153 -6.57 11.80 -1.33
N LYS A 154 -6.89 12.69 -0.39
CA LYS A 154 -7.50 14.00 -0.68
C LYS A 154 -6.61 14.85 -1.60
N ILE A 155 -5.33 14.94 -1.28
CA ILE A 155 -4.37 15.75 -2.05
C ILE A 155 -4.12 15.13 -3.43
N GLY A 156 -3.97 13.80 -3.50
CA GLY A 156 -3.84 13.10 -4.78
C GLY A 156 -4.98 13.41 -5.73
N MET A 157 -6.22 13.28 -5.26
CA MET A 157 -7.43 13.61 -6.04
C MET A 157 -7.51 15.10 -6.41
N ASN A 158 -7.24 16.01 -5.47
CA ASN A 158 -7.27 17.46 -5.72
C ASN A 158 -6.21 17.92 -6.73
N CYS A 159 -5.06 17.23 -6.78
CA CYS A 159 -3.99 17.49 -7.74
C CYS A 159 -4.18 16.80 -9.10
N ASN A 160 -5.30 16.09 -9.29
CA ASN A 160 -5.63 15.33 -10.50
C ASN A 160 -4.60 14.21 -10.82
N ILE A 161 -4.02 13.59 -9.79
CA ILE A 161 -3.26 12.35 -9.95
C ILE A 161 -4.26 11.19 -9.91
N PRO A 162 -4.13 10.20 -10.80
CA PRO A 162 -4.92 8.98 -10.70
C PRO A 162 -4.79 8.39 -9.29
N THR A 163 -5.85 8.41 -8.50
CA THR A 163 -5.83 7.96 -7.10
C THR A 163 -6.84 6.84 -6.90
N ALA A 164 -6.36 5.73 -6.35
CA ALA A 164 -7.19 4.60 -5.97
C ALA A 164 -7.27 4.52 -4.44
N LEU A 165 -8.49 4.43 -3.92
CA LEU A 165 -8.73 4.38 -2.48
C LEU A 165 -8.68 2.93 -1.99
N GLU A 166 -7.88 2.65 -0.96
CA GLU A 166 -7.77 1.33 -0.35
C GLU A 166 -8.36 1.28 1.05
N ILE A 167 -8.83 0.08 1.41
CA ILE A 167 -9.14 -0.33 2.78
C ILE A 167 -8.37 -1.59 3.12
N PHE A 168 -8.18 -1.87 4.41
CA PHE A 168 -7.43 -3.02 4.90
C PHE A 168 -8.38 -4.07 5.48
N ALA A 169 -8.23 -5.32 5.03
CA ALA A 169 -9.08 -6.42 5.47
C ALA A 169 -8.76 -6.86 6.90
N ASP A 170 -7.52 -6.72 7.31
CA ASP A 170 -6.93 -7.27 8.54
C ASP A 170 -6.65 -6.21 9.61
N ARG A 171 -7.10 -4.97 9.41
CA ARG A 171 -6.82 -3.85 10.30
C ARG A 171 -8.10 -3.21 10.83
N THR A 172 -8.06 -2.81 12.10
CA THR A 172 -9.08 -1.95 12.69
C THR A 172 -8.73 -0.47 12.50
N TYR A 173 -9.73 0.40 12.66
CA TYR A 173 -9.62 1.82 12.41
C TYR A 173 -10.04 2.63 13.64
N GLU A 174 -9.41 3.79 13.82
CA GLU A 174 -9.84 4.82 14.78
C GLU A 174 -10.97 5.69 14.19
N ASP A 175 -11.57 6.56 15.00
CA ASP A 175 -12.69 7.45 14.58
C ASP A 175 -12.27 8.56 13.60
N ASP A 176 -10.97 8.74 13.38
CA ASP A 176 -10.40 9.64 12.36
C ASP A 176 -10.02 8.93 11.06
N ALA A 177 -10.42 7.66 10.90
CA ALA A 177 -10.08 6.78 9.79
C ALA A 177 -8.60 6.36 9.70
N THR A 178 -7.78 6.69 10.68
CA THR A 178 -6.43 6.14 10.76
C THR A 178 -6.47 4.67 11.20
N LEU A 179 -5.42 3.92 10.84
CA LEU A 179 -5.29 2.54 11.32
C LEU A 179 -4.98 2.53 12.82
N THR A 180 -5.67 1.69 13.57
CA THR A 180 -5.36 1.48 14.99
C THR A 180 -3.88 1.12 15.16
N PRO A 181 -3.14 1.81 16.04
CA PRO A 181 -1.73 1.51 16.30
C PRO A 181 -1.52 0.05 16.71
N ARG A 182 -0.49 -0.60 16.17
CA ARG A 182 -0.20 -2.03 16.44
C ARG A 182 0.10 -2.35 17.90
N SER A 183 0.47 -1.36 18.70
CA SER A 183 0.64 -1.50 20.16
C SER A 183 -0.69 -1.64 20.93
N ILE A 184 -1.81 -1.40 20.26
CA ILE A 184 -3.15 -1.53 20.84
C ILE A 184 -3.70 -2.93 20.52
N ASN A 185 -4.25 -3.58 21.53
CA ASN A 185 -4.93 -4.86 21.35
C ASN A 185 -6.08 -4.71 20.33
N ASP A 186 -6.33 -5.77 19.57
CA ASP A 186 -7.35 -5.82 18.52
C ASP A 186 -7.10 -4.86 17.34
N SER A 187 -5.86 -4.35 17.18
CA SER A 187 -5.46 -3.58 15.99
C SER A 187 -5.39 -4.43 14.72
N LEU A 188 -5.30 -5.76 14.88
CA LEU A 188 -5.23 -6.76 13.82
C LEU A 188 -6.41 -7.72 13.88
N ILE A 189 -6.96 -8.04 12.73
CA ILE A 189 -7.99 -9.06 12.55
C ILE A 189 -7.31 -10.29 11.95
N THR A 190 -6.97 -11.26 12.79
CA THR A 190 -6.21 -12.45 12.39
C THR A 190 -7.09 -13.62 11.92
N ASP A 191 -8.35 -13.65 12.35
CA ASP A 191 -9.31 -14.66 11.90
C ASP A 191 -9.87 -14.33 10.51
N PRO A 192 -9.72 -15.22 9.50
CA PRO A 192 -10.18 -14.96 8.13
C PRO A 192 -11.69 -14.71 8.00
N ARG A 193 -12.51 -15.31 8.87
CA ARG A 193 -13.96 -15.09 8.84
C ARG A 193 -14.30 -13.68 9.33
N SER A 194 -13.68 -13.27 10.42
CA SER A 194 -13.82 -11.92 10.98
C SER A 194 -13.35 -10.86 9.99
N ALA A 195 -12.20 -11.07 9.32
CA ALA A 195 -11.70 -10.18 8.28
C ALA A 195 -12.68 -10.04 7.11
N LYS A 196 -13.27 -11.17 6.66
CA LYS A 196 -14.29 -11.15 5.60
C LYS A 196 -15.54 -10.37 6.01
N GLU A 197 -16.07 -10.59 7.23
CA GLU A 197 -17.26 -9.88 7.68
C GLU A 197 -16.96 -8.39 7.93
N HIS A 198 -15.78 -8.05 8.39
CA HIS A 198 -15.32 -6.66 8.51
C HIS A 198 -15.34 -5.93 7.16
N VAL A 199 -14.71 -6.50 6.14
CA VAL A 199 -14.73 -5.94 4.77
C VAL A 199 -16.16 -5.83 4.23
N LYS A 200 -16.95 -6.88 4.39
CA LYS A 200 -18.34 -6.92 3.92
C LYS A 200 -19.20 -5.82 4.58
N ALA A 201 -19.02 -5.59 5.88
CA ALA A 201 -19.71 -4.54 6.60
C ALA A 201 -19.32 -3.15 6.07
N MET A 202 -18.03 -2.88 5.86
CA MET A 202 -17.56 -1.63 5.26
C MET A 202 -18.13 -1.41 3.86
N LEU A 203 -18.15 -2.45 3.01
CA LEU A 203 -18.73 -2.36 1.66
C LEU A 203 -20.23 -2.08 1.66
N ILE A 204 -21.00 -2.73 2.55
CA ILE A 204 -22.45 -2.52 2.67
C ILE A 204 -22.75 -1.11 3.20
N GLN A 205 -21.98 -0.63 4.16
CA GLN A 205 -22.18 0.66 4.77
C GLN A 205 -21.57 1.82 3.96
N GLU A 206 -20.85 1.52 2.88
CA GLU A 206 -20.12 2.50 2.06
C GLU A 206 -19.26 3.43 2.93
N GLY A 207 -18.54 2.84 3.89
CA GLY A 207 -17.75 3.59 4.88
C GLY A 207 -16.76 2.72 5.64
N ILE A 208 -15.71 3.36 6.17
CA ILE A 208 -14.82 2.74 7.15
C ILE A 208 -15.58 2.59 8.47
N ILE A 209 -15.48 1.43 9.09
CA ILE A 209 -16.06 1.17 10.40
C ILE A 209 -14.95 1.24 11.44
N SER A 210 -15.04 2.20 12.35
CA SER A 210 -14.07 2.33 13.44
C SER A 210 -14.24 1.20 14.48
N ARG A 211 -13.21 0.99 15.30
CA ARG A 211 -13.26 0.03 16.41
C ARG A 211 -14.34 0.35 17.47
N TYR A 212 -14.86 1.57 17.46
CA TYR A 212 -15.95 2.02 18.33
C TYR A 212 -17.33 1.85 17.67
N GLY A 213 -17.40 1.33 16.44
CA GLY A 213 -18.64 1.07 15.72
C GLY A 213 -19.17 2.28 14.92
N ASN A 214 -18.43 3.38 14.86
CA ASN A 214 -18.81 4.54 14.07
C ASN A 214 -18.53 4.29 12.58
N THR A 215 -19.45 4.70 11.69
CA THR A 215 -19.26 4.61 10.24
C THR A 215 -18.80 5.94 9.68
N LEU A 216 -17.61 5.95 9.11
CA LEU A 216 -17.00 7.09 8.44
C LEU A 216 -17.25 6.95 6.95
N LYS A 217 -18.19 7.73 6.40
CA LYS A 217 -18.60 7.63 4.99
C LYS A 217 -17.48 7.96 4.04
N THR A 218 -17.32 7.14 3.01
CA THR A 218 -16.40 7.39 1.90
C THR A 218 -17.16 7.46 0.58
N VAL A 219 -16.53 8.03 -0.43
CA VAL A 219 -17.18 8.19 -1.76
C VAL A 219 -17.20 6.88 -2.55
N SER A 220 -16.19 6.01 -2.43
CA SER A 220 -16.08 4.68 -3.05
C SER A 220 -14.77 4.03 -2.66
N TYR A 221 -14.76 2.69 -2.54
CA TYR A 221 -13.50 1.93 -2.49
C TYR A 221 -13.32 1.17 -3.79
N THR A 222 -12.10 1.12 -4.27
CA THR A 222 -11.76 0.33 -5.45
C THR A 222 -10.74 -0.76 -5.15
N HIS A 223 -10.02 -0.63 -4.02
CA HIS A 223 -8.92 -1.52 -3.66
C HIS A 223 -9.04 -2.05 -2.23
N LEU A 224 -8.73 -3.31 -2.04
CA LEU A 224 -8.68 -4.01 -0.77
C LEU A 224 -7.32 -4.66 -0.60
N THR A 225 -6.62 -4.28 0.47
CA THR A 225 -5.34 -4.91 0.84
C THR A 225 -5.60 -6.17 1.63
N LEU A 226 -5.03 -7.27 1.16
CA LEU A 226 -5.04 -8.55 1.87
C LEU A 226 -3.91 -8.60 2.90
N PRO A 227 -4.11 -9.31 4.02
CA PRO A 227 -3.08 -9.50 5.01
C PRO A 227 -1.89 -10.22 4.39
N THR A 228 -0.70 -9.72 4.72
CA THR A 228 0.55 -10.44 4.49
C THR A 228 0.90 -11.10 5.81
N ASN A 229 1.10 -12.42 5.84
CA ASN A 229 1.45 -13.17 7.06
C ASN A 229 2.81 -12.73 7.63
N ARG A 230 2.89 -11.50 8.14
CA ARG A 230 4.14 -10.89 8.59
C ARG A 230 4.24 -10.68 10.10
N GLU A 231 3.30 -11.25 10.81
CA GLU A 231 3.23 -11.06 12.25
C GLU A 231 3.10 -12.41 12.97
N VAL A 232 4.18 -13.15 12.92
CA VAL A 232 4.53 -14.13 13.94
C VAL A 232 6.00 -13.93 14.25
#